data_b90a7f27cc39688a80250563f1a8ccec
#
_entry.id   b90a7f27cc39688a80250563f1a8ccec
#
_cell.length_a   1.000
_cell.length_b   1.000
_cell.length_c   1.000
_cell.angle_alpha   90.00
_cell.angle_beta   90.00
_cell.angle_gamma   90.00
#
_symmetry.space_group_name_H-M   'P 1'
#
loop_
_entity.id
_entity.type
_entity.pdbx_description
1 polymer ?
#
loop_
_entity_poly.entity_id
_entity_poly.type
_entity_poly.pdbx_seq_one_letter_code
_entity_poly.pdbx_strand_id
1 'polypeptide(L)'
;MTNLRNLIVMLLAGAGALAAPAAAQFKPATLTVHPVRAGAYWLGGGIANSGFVVGDKGVVVIDTQFNTGDARTALAEIAKITPKPVSAVIVSHGDPDHIGGLLAYPSDATVIEHEATPPYVLAAAKDAAHGGPFGAAYVELAKHAPTRTIGSTETLMLDGVRMTLLHVASAHTGGDLVVFLPAQKTVYAGDILLTTQRFPVIHFGGSSLGWIATMKAMLALNADTYVPGHGAVEPKAQVVARLHDVEQTRDAIKTMVRDGKPLADVQAAFPEQPSPFPTFVETIYQELTTGYPAATPPWANTVRPELMRR
;
A
#
# COMPACT_ATOMS: atom_id res chain seq x y z
N MET A 1 53.52 -48.98 43.20
CA MET A 1 52.59 -48.38 44.20
C MET A 1 52.35 -46.96 43.77
N THR A 2 51.27 -46.70 43.05
CA THR A 2 50.69 -45.35 42.91
C THR A 2 49.34 -45.50 42.18
N ASN A 3 48.29 -45.09 42.87
CA ASN A 3 46.91 -45.19 42.49
C ASN A 3 46.54 -44.19 41.36
N LEU A 4 45.95 -44.70 40.29
CA LEU A 4 45.30 -43.92 39.24
C LEU A 4 43.85 -43.71 39.65
N ARG A 5 43.46 -42.51 40.07
CA ARG A 5 42.06 -42.11 40.33
C ARG A 5 41.46 -41.58 39.03
N ASN A 6 40.39 -42.28 38.62
CA ASN A 6 39.52 -41.91 37.50
C ASN A 6 38.89 -40.55 37.72
N LEU A 7 39.07 -39.62 36.74
CA LEU A 7 38.36 -38.35 36.64
C LEU A 7 37.29 -38.51 35.55
N ILE A 8 36.03 -38.72 35.97
CA ILE A 8 34.86 -38.69 35.07
C ILE A 8 34.53 -37.23 34.86
N VAL A 9 34.72 -36.74 33.62
CA VAL A 9 34.25 -35.40 33.20
C VAL A 9 32.81 -35.60 32.69
N MET A 10 31.82 -35.12 33.44
CA MET A 10 30.44 -34.97 32.94
C MET A 10 30.38 -33.77 32.00
N LEU A 11 30.19 -34.02 30.70
CA LEU A 11 29.75 -33.03 29.73
C LEU A 11 28.25 -32.79 29.95
N LEU A 12 27.92 -31.67 30.61
CA LEU A 12 26.59 -31.11 30.59
C LEU A 12 26.38 -30.44 29.24
N ALA A 13 25.66 -31.11 28.34
CA ALA A 13 25.15 -30.51 27.12
C ALA A 13 24.02 -29.56 27.51
N GLY A 14 24.35 -28.29 27.66
CA GLY A 14 23.40 -27.20 27.76
C GLY A 14 22.71 -27.00 26.40
N ALA A 15 21.51 -27.55 26.22
CA ALA A 15 20.63 -27.18 25.12
C ALA A 15 20.20 -25.74 25.34
N GLY A 16 20.96 -24.79 24.83
CA GLY A 16 20.53 -23.42 24.68
C GLY A 16 19.40 -23.39 23.66
N ALA A 17 18.17 -23.31 24.13
CA ALA A 17 17.04 -22.94 23.31
C ALA A 17 17.33 -21.54 22.74
N LEU A 18 17.66 -21.46 21.45
CA LEU A 18 17.66 -20.23 20.70
C LEU A 18 16.22 -19.71 20.73
N ALA A 19 15.93 -18.79 21.64
CA ALA A 19 14.69 -18.03 21.60
C ALA A 19 14.64 -17.33 20.26
N ALA A 20 13.66 -17.67 19.42
CA ALA A 20 13.37 -16.91 18.23
C ALA A 20 13.21 -15.44 18.64
N PRO A 21 13.75 -14.47 17.85
CA PRO A 21 13.58 -13.07 18.17
C PRO A 21 12.08 -12.82 18.28
N ALA A 22 11.66 -12.28 19.44
CA ALA A 22 10.29 -11.85 19.63
C ALA A 22 9.96 -10.88 18.50
N ALA A 23 9.02 -11.23 17.64
CA ALA A 23 8.52 -10.33 16.63
C ALA A 23 8.14 -9.03 17.36
N ALA A 24 8.71 -7.90 16.93
CA ALA A 24 8.42 -6.61 17.54
C ALA A 24 6.90 -6.44 17.51
N GLN A 25 6.27 -6.48 18.68
CA GLN A 25 4.84 -6.26 18.80
C GLN A 25 4.62 -4.78 18.57
N PHE A 26 4.24 -4.41 17.36
CA PHE A 26 3.77 -3.06 17.09
C PHE A 26 2.56 -2.79 17.96
N LYS A 27 2.61 -1.69 18.72
CA LYS A 27 1.43 -1.24 19.46
C LYS A 27 0.35 -0.91 18.43
N PRO A 28 -0.88 -1.45 18.55
CA PRO A 28 -1.96 -1.15 17.61
C PRO A 28 -2.17 0.36 17.49
N ALA A 29 -2.43 0.82 16.27
CA ALA A 29 -2.70 2.21 15.98
C ALA A 29 -3.97 2.68 16.69
N THR A 30 -3.99 3.96 17.06
CA THR A 30 -5.22 4.62 17.51
C THR A 30 -5.92 5.18 16.29
N LEU A 31 -6.95 4.48 15.81
CA LEU A 31 -7.70 4.89 14.63
C LEU A 31 -8.87 5.81 14.99
N THR A 32 -9.14 6.76 14.12
CA THR A 32 -10.29 7.66 14.24
C THR A 32 -11.16 7.54 13.00
N VAL A 33 -12.47 7.32 13.20
CA VAL A 33 -13.45 7.30 12.12
C VAL A 33 -13.90 8.70 11.80
N HIS A 34 -13.86 9.03 10.53
CA HIS A 34 -14.34 10.31 10.00
C HIS A 34 -15.46 10.05 8.97
N PRO A 35 -16.65 10.65 9.16
CA PRO A 35 -17.69 10.55 8.15
C PRO A 35 -17.28 11.33 6.90
N VAL A 36 -17.53 10.76 5.72
CA VAL A 36 -17.36 11.44 4.44
C VAL A 36 -18.71 11.91 3.92
N ARG A 37 -19.58 10.97 3.55
CA ARG A 37 -20.93 11.24 3.06
C ARG A 37 -21.80 9.97 3.10
N ALA A 38 -23.08 10.10 3.50
CA ALA A 38 -24.11 9.08 3.33
C ALA A 38 -23.67 7.62 3.54
N GLY A 39 -23.21 7.28 4.75
CA GLY A 39 -22.78 5.92 5.10
C GLY A 39 -21.38 5.53 4.64
N ALA A 40 -20.63 6.43 4.03
CA ALA A 40 -19.22 6.26 3.72
C ALA A 40 -18.34 6.97 4.75
N TYR A 41 -17.24 6.32 5.13
CA TYR A 41 -16.32 6.75 6.18
C TYR A 41 -14.88 6.48 5.78
N TRP A 42 -13.94 7.20 6.38
CA TRP A 42 -12.53 6.84 6.35
C TRP A 42 -11.95 6.75 7.76
N LEU A 43 -10.92 5.95 7.92
CA LEU A 43 -10.18 5.78 9.17
C LEU A 43 -8.79 6.35 8.98
N GLY A 44 -8.44 7.31 9.82
CA GLY A 44 -7.10 7.88 9.93
C GLY A 44 -6.45 7.54 11.26
N GLY A 45 -5.14 7.83 11.38
CA GLY A 45 -4.35 7.61 12.60
C GLY A 45 -3.49 6.35 12.57
N GLY A 46 -3.63 5.50 11.54
CA GLY A 46 -2.71 4.42 11.22
C GLY A 46 -1.52 4.88 10.37
N ILE A 47 -0.74 3.93 9.87
CA ILE A 47 0.32 4.20 8.89
C ILE A 47 -0.34 4.66 7.57
N ALA A 48 -1.34 3.92 7.10
CA ALA A 48 -2.17 4.28 5.96
C ALA A 48 -3.61 4.58 6.39
N ASN A 49 -4.35 5.25 5.54
CA ASN A 49 -5.79 5.40 5.66
C ASN A 49 -6.48 4.14 5.13
N SER A 50 -7.65 3.85 5.68
CA SER A 50 -8.59 2.91 5.10
C SER A 50 -9.98 3.52 5.01
N GLY A 51 -10.90 2.86 4.33
CA GLY A 51 -12.27 3.32 4.20
C GLY A 51 -13.28 2.23 4.47
N PHE A 52 -14.53 2.62 4.69
CA PHE A 52 -15.63 1.68 4.65
C PHE A 52 -16.94 2.35 4.26
N VAL A 53 -17.83 1.57 3.70
CA VAL A 53 -19.19 1.99 3.40
C VAL A 53 -20.18 0.97 3.95
N VAL A 54 -21.23 1.49 4.61
CA VAL A 54 -22.29 0.68 5.18
C VAL A 54 -23.35 0.43 4.12
N GLY A 55 -23.45 -0.82 3.68
CA GLY A 55 -24.45 -1.28 2.74
C GLY A 55 -25.75 -1.75 3.40
N ASP A 56 -26.60 -2.44 2.63
CA ASP A 56 -27.90 -2.90 3.09
C ASP A 56 -27.80 -3.98 4.18
N LYS A 57 -26.92 -4.96 4.01
CA LYS A 57 -26.76 -6.12 4.89
C LYS A 57 -25.38 -6.25 5.51
N GLY A 58 -24.37 -5.61 4.92
CA GLY A 58 -22.97 -5.71 5.31
C GLY A 58 -22.22 -4.39 5.18
N VAL A 59 -20.95 -4.46 5.47
CA VAL A 59 -19.98 -3.37 5.35
C VAL A 59 -18.97 -3.78 4.29
N VAL A 60 -18.70 -2.89 3.35
CA VAL A 60 -17.56 -3.03 2.41
C VAL A 60 -16.42 -2.19 2.94
N VAL A 61 -15.28 -2.82 3.19
CA VAL A 61 -14.05 -2.17 3.65
C VAL A 61 -13.12 -1.95 2.47
N ILE A 62 -12.36 -0.86 2.49
CA ILE A 62 -11.35 -0.48 1.50
C ILE A 62 -10.05 -0.32 2.26
N ASP A 63 -9.08 -1.18 1.97
CA ASP A 63 -7.79 -1.36 2.65
C ASP A 63 -7.90 -1.81 4.11
N THR A 64 -6.91 -2.59 4.55
CA THR A 64 -7.01 -3.39 5.77
C THR A 64 -6.07 -2.96 6.88
N GLN A 65 -5.37 -1.83 6.72
CA GLN A 65 -4.33 -1.37 7.63
C GLN A 65 -3.03 -2.23 7.56
N PHE A 66 -2.02 -1.80 8.32
CA PHE A 66 -0.66 -2.35 8.27
C PHE A 66 -0.52 -3.78 8.81
N ASN A 67 -1.33 -4.15 9.79
CA ASN A 67 -1.24 -5.45 10.45
C ASN A 67 -2.58 -5.87 11.07
N THR A 68 -2.66 -7.12 11.50
CA THR A 68 -3.88 -7.67 12.09
C THR A 68 -4.29 -6.98 13.41
N GLY A 69 -3.37 -6.35 14.13
CA GLY A 69 -3.66 -5.56 15.34
C GLY A 69 -4.42 -4.28 14.98
N ASP A 70 -3.90 -3.54 13.99
CA ASP A 70 -4.53 -2.31 13.49
C ASP A 70 -5.87 -2.62 12.81
N ALA A 71 -5.95 -3.72 12.06
CA ALA A 71 -7.22 -4.18 11.46
C ALA A 71 -8.29 -4.51 12.51
N ARG A 72 -7.93 -5.16 13.63
CA ARG A 72 -8.87 -5.37 14.74
C ARG A 72 -9.34 -4.07 15.37
N THR A 73 -8.46 -3.06 15.46
CA THR A 73 -8.85 -1.71 15.88
C THR A 73 -9.84 -1.10 14.89
N ALA A 74 -9.59 -1.21 13.57
CA ALA A 74 -10.53 -0.74 12.54
C ALA A 74 -11.89 -1.44 12.65
N LEU A 75 -11.92 -2.76 12.81
CA LEU A 75 -13.16 -3.52 13.01
C LEU A 75 -13.92 -3.09 14.27
N ALA A 76 -13.22 -2.81 15.36
CA ALA A 76 -13.83 -2.30 16.59
C ALA A 76 -14.43 -0.90 16.41
N GLU A 77 -13.77 -0.03 15.64
CA GLU A 77 -14.32 1.29 15.29
C GLU A 77 -15.55 1.18 14.37
N ILE A 78 -15.53 0.29 13.36
CA ILE A 78 -16.68 0.02 12.49
C ILE A 78 -17.88 -0.48 13.31
N ALA A 79 -17.65 -1.38 14.27
CA ALA A 79 -18.70 -1.94 15.13
C ALA A 79 -19.40 -0.89 16.01
N LYS A 80 -18.79 0.26 16.29
CA LYS A 80 -19.43 1.39 16.97
C LYS A 80 -20.43 2.14 16.07
N ILE A 81 -20.25 2.04 14.74
CA ILE A 81 -21.10 2.71 13.74
C ILE A 81 -22.27 1.82 13.32
N THR A 82 -22.02 0.52 13.15
CA THR A 82 -23.04 -0.43 12.66
C THR A 82 -22.79 -1.84 13.22
N PRO A 83 -23.87 -2.59 13.55
CA PRO A 83 -23.77 -3.99 13.92
C PRO A 83 -23.64 -4.94 12.70
N LYS A 84 -23.68 -4.42 11.47
CA LYS A 84 -23.61 -5.23 10.26
C LYS A 84 -22.22 -5.85 10.11
N PRO A 85 -22.12 -7.12 9.66
CA PRO A 85 -20.82 -7.77 9.44
C PRO A 85 -20.08 -7.13 8.27
N VAL A 86 -18.74 -7.27 8.26
CA VAL A 86 -17.97 -7.01 7.05
C VAL A 86 -18.23 -8.13 6.05
N SER A 87 -18.76 -7.79 4.89
CA SER A 87 -19.15 -8.71 3.82
C SER A 87 -18.15 -8.71 2.66
N ALA A 88 -17.43 -7.61 2.48
CA ALA A 88 -16.41 -7.50 1.45
C ALA A 88 -15.23 -6.62 1.88
N VAL A 89 -14.07 -6.92 1.34
CA VAL A 89 -12.82 -6.16 1.46
C VAL A 89 -12.30 -5.89 0.07
N ILE A 90 -12.02 -4.63 -0.24
CA ILE A 90 -11.34 -4.22 -1.47
C ILE A 90 -9.94 -3.77 -1.08
N VAL A 91 -8.93 -4.36 -1.68
CA VAL A 91 -7.52 -3.98 -1.48
C VAL A 91 -7.11 -3.07 -2.63
N SER A 92 -6.71 -1.84 -2.32
CA SER A 92 -6.30 -0.87 -3.33
C SER A 92 -5.02 -1.32 -4.04
N HIS A 93 -4.07 -1.86 -3.31
CA HIS A 93 -2.81 -2.42 -3.85
C HIS A 93 -2.10 -3.32 -2.82
N GLY A 94 -0.99 -3.93 -3.23
CA GLY A 94 -0.32 -4.97 -2.45
C GLY A 94 0.61 -4.51 -1.34
N ASP A 95 0.76 -3.22 -1.06
CA ASP A 95 1.69 -2.76 -0.03
C ASP A 95 1.23 -3.11 1.38
N PRO A 96 2.18 -3.37 2.31
CA PRO A 96 1.85 -3.98 3.61
C PRO A 96 0.91 -3.13 4.44
N ASP A 97 0.94 -1.82 4.32
CA ASP A 97 0.09 -0.91 5.08
C ASP A 97 -1.35 -0.79 4.53
N HIS A 98 -1.62 -1.41 3.39
CA HIS A 98 -2.95 -1.54 2.78
C HIS A 98 -3.53 -2.95 2.87
N ILE A 99 -2.69 -4.00 2.75
CA ILE A 99 -3.13 -5.40 2.76
C ILE A 99 -2.78 -6.15 4.05
N GLY A 100 -1.85 -5.64 4.88
CA GLY A 100 -1.25 -6.39 5.99
C GLY A 100 -2.21 -6.85 7.08
N GLY A 101 -3.33 -6.18 7.23
CA GLY A 101 -4.38 -6.52 8.18
C GLY A 101 -5.41 -7.53 7.67
N LEU A 102 -5.36 -7.94 6.41
CA LEU A 102 -6.41 -8.73 5.74
C LEU A 102 -6.84 -9.98 6.53
N LEU A 103 -5.90 -10.66 7.16
CA LEU A 103 -6.17 -11.90 7.91
C LEU A 103 -6.96 -11.70 9.21
N ALA A 104 -7.24 -10.46 9.62
CA ALA A 104 -8.11 -10.16 10.75
C ALA A 104 -9.59 -10.06 10.34
N TYR A 105 -9.88 -9.94 9.06
CA TYR A 105 -11.24 -9.83 8.53
C TYR A 105 -11.91 -11.20 8.45
N PRO A 106 -13.27 -11.25 8.39
CA PRO A 106 -13.98 -12.52 8.28
C PRO A 106 -13.52 -13.35 7.07
N SER A 107 -13.29 -14.65 7.28
CA SER A 107 -12.80 -15.55 6.22
C SER A 107 -13.81 -15.82 5.11
N ASP A 108 -15.08 -15.50 5.36
CA ASP A 108 -16.20 -15.59 4.40
C ASP A 108 -16.48 -14.26 3.70
N ALA A 109 -15.76 -13.19 4.05
CA ALA A 109 -15.85 -11.92 3.32
C ALA A 109 -15.29 -12.06 1.90
N THR A 110 -15.96 -11.42 0.93
CA THR A 110 -15.45 -11.35 -0.45
C THR A 110 -14.23 -10.44 -0.50
N VAL A 111 -13.06 -10.98 -0.83
CA VAL A 111 -11.81 -10.21 -1.03
C VAL A 111 -11.64 -9.91 -2.51
N ILE A 112 -11.53 -8.63 -2.85
CA ILE A 112 -11.36 -8.15 -4.23
C ILE A 112 -10.02 -7.41 -4.35
N GLU A 113 -9.21 -7.83 -5.31
CA GLU A 113 -7.89 -7.26 -5.61
C GLU A 113 -7.71 -7.09 -7.11
N HIS A 114 -6.73 -6.28 -7.52
CA HIS A 114 -6.27 -6.31 -8.90
C HIS A 114 -5.50 -7.61 -9.18
N GLU A 115 -5.58 -8.13 -10.43
CA GLU A 115 -4.93 -9.39 -10.80
C GLU A 115 -3.40 -9.39 -10.64
N ALA A 116 -2.75 -8.23 -10.61
CA ALA A 116 -1.33 -8.10 -10.35
C ALA A 116 -0.97 -8.17 -8.84
N THR A 117 -1.93 -8.03 -7.92
CA THR A 117 -1.67 -8.04 -6.48
C THR A 117 -1.24 -9.41 -5.97
N PRO A 118 -1.92 -10.54 -6.28
CA PRO A 118 -1.49 -11.85 -5.80
C PRO A 118 -0.07 -12.25 -6.25
N PRO A 119 0.34 -12.09 -7.53
CA PRO A 119 1.72 -12.34 -7.94
C PRO A 119 2.74 -11.47 -7.19
N TYR A 120 2.39 -10.22 -6.90
CA TYR A 120 3.20 -9.32 -6.10
C TYR A 120 3.40 -9.84 -4.67
N VAL A 121 2.32 -10.19 -3.98
CA VAL A 121 2.35 -10.77 -2.63
C VAL A 121 3.18 -12.07 -2.59
N LEU A 122 3.04 -12.93 -3.60
CA LEU A 122 3.82 -14.16 -3.72
C LEU A 122 5.32 -13.88 -3.94
N ALA A 123 5.66 -12.87 -4.74
CA ALA A 123 7.05 -12.46 -4.96
C ALA A 123 7.66 -11.90 -3.67
N ALA A 124 6.92 -11.02 -2.97
CA ALA A 124 7.33 -10.46 -1.69
C ALA A 124 7.52 -11.54 -0.61
N ALA A 125 6.64 -12.53 -0.55
CA ALA A 125 6.77 -13.65 0.38
C ALA A 125 8.03 -14.51 0.10
N LYS A 126 8.39 -14.71 -1.16
CA LYS A 126 9.64 -15.42 -1.54
C LYS A 126 10.89 -14.64 -1.14
N ASP A 127 10.86 -13.32 -1.28
CA ASP A 127 11.97 -12.46 -0.91
C ASP A 127 12.08 -12.24 0.62
N ALA A 128 11.03 -12.52 1.36
CA ALA A 128 10.99 -12.48 2.82
C ALA A 128 12.10 -13.30 3.50
N ALA A 129 12.57 -14.37 2.85
CA ALA A 129 13.70 -15.17 3.29
C ALA A 129 15.02 -14.36 3.36
N HIS A 130 15.09 -13.20 2.72
CA HIS A 130 16.25 -12.31 2.68
C HIS A 130 16.15 -11.15 3.70
N GLY A 131 15.16 -11.17 4.61
CA GLY A 131 15.17 -10.33 5.81
C GLY A 131 14.56 -8.94 5.66
N GLY A 132 13.69 -8.70 4.69
CA GLY A 132 12.91 -7.47 4.61
C GLY A 132 11.98 -7.31 5.82
N PRO A 133 11.80 -6.10 6.37
CA PRO A 133 11.03 -5.86 7.60
C PRO A 133 9.55 -6.26 7.50
N PHE A 134 9.02 -6.37 6.30
CA PHE A 134 7.62 -6.72 6.03
C PHE A 134 7.43 -8.18 5.58
N GLY A 135 8.51 -8.94 5.47
CA GLY A 135 8.51 -10.27 4.88
C GLY A 135 7.58 -11.27 5.56
N ALA A 136 7.52 -11.25 6.89
CA ALA A 136 6.68 -12.18 7.65
C ALA A 136 5.17 -12.00 7.33
N ALA A 137 4.71 -10.77 7.12
CA ALA A 137 3.31 -10.49 6.76
C ALA A 137 2.96 -11.10 5.39
N TYR A 138 3.83 -10.95 4.41
CA TYR A 138 3.61 -11.51 3.08
C TYR A 138 3.63 -13.04 3.05
N VAL A 139 4.45 -13.69 3.87
CA VAL A 139 4.47 -15.17 3.97
C VAL A 139 3.10 -15.70 4.41
N GLU A 140 2.44 -15.03 5.34
CA GLU A 140 1.10 -15.43 5.76
C GLU A 140 0.05 -15.05 4.71
N LEU A 141 0.08 -13.83 4.17
CA LEU A 141 -0.84 -13.37 3.13
C LEU A 141 -0.80 -14.25 1.87
N ALA A 142 0.38 -14.72 1.47
CA ALA A 142 0.57 -15.57 0.29
C ALA A 142 -0.13 -16.93 0.38
N LYS A 143 -0.61 -17.34 1.57
CA LYS A 143 -1.41 -18.55 1.79
C LYS A 143 -2.90 -18.32 1.50
N HIS A 144 -3.32 -17.08 1.29
CA HIS A 144 -4.70 -16.67 1.11
C HIS A 144 -4.87 -16.06 -0.28
N ALA A 145 -5.69 -16.71 -1.10
CA ALA A 145 -6.05 -16.17 -2.41
C ALA A 145 -7.23 -15.19 -2.25
N PRO A 146 -7.31 -14.11 -3.04
CA PRO A 146 -8.51 -13.29 -3.11
C PRO A 146 -9.69 -14.12 -3.63
N THR A 147 -10.90 -13.73 -3.23
CA THR A 147 -12.13 -14.35 -3.75
C THR A 147 -12.36 -13.97 -5.22
N ARG A 148 -11.93 -12.78 -5.59
CA ARG A 148 -12.08 -12.24 -6.94
C ARG A 148 -10.91 -11.32 -7.29
N THR A 149 -10.43 -11.44 -8.53
CA THR A 149 -9.49 -10.46 -9.12
C THR A 149 -10.14 -9.68 -10.24
N ILE A 150 -9.64 -8.46 -10.47
CA ILE A 150 -10.07 -7.56 -11.54
C ILE A 150 -8.83 -7.15 -12.33
N GLY A 151 -8.90 -7.20 -13.67
CA GLY A 151 -7.81 -6.78 -14.57
C GLY A 151 -8.02 -5.42 -15.23
N SER A 152 -9.20 -4.83 -15.07
CA SER A 152 -9.56 -3.54 -15.66
C SER A 152 -10.65 -2.85 -14.85
N THR A 153 -11.05 -1.64 -15.28
CA THR A 153 -12.13 -0.91 -14.62
C THR A 153 -13.45 -1.69 -14.66
N GLU A 154 -14.08 -1.85 -13.51
CA GLU A 154 -15.34 -2.57 -13.35
C GLU A 154 -16.30 -1.85 -12.40
N THR A 155 -17.62 -1.92 -12.69
CA THR A 155 -18.67 -1.44 -11.79
C THR A 155 -19.35 -2.62 -11.12
N LEU A 156 -19.41 -2.60 -9.79
CA LEU A 156 -19.97 -3.65 -8.94
C LEU A 156 -21.13 -3.13 -8.10
N MET A 157 -21.97 -4.07 -7.66
CA MET A 157 -22.93 -3.88 -6.56
C MET A 157 -22.53 -4.80 -5.42
N LEU A 158 -22.12 -4.24 -4.29
CA LEU A 158 -21.79 -4.98 -3.08
C LEU A 158 -22.73 -4.47 -1.96
N ASP A 159 -23.53 -5.36 -1.40
CA ASP A 159 -24.51 -5.03 -0.35
C ASP A 159 -25.39 -3.80 -0.64
N GLY A 160 -25.87 -3.67 -1.87
CA GLY A 160 -26.67 -2.51 -2.30
C GLY A 160 -25.86 -1.24 -2.59
N VAL A 161 -24.55 -1.26 -2.38
CA VAL A 161 -23.66 -0.14 -2.71
C VAL A 161 -23.11 -0.30 -4.12
N ARG A 162 -23.43 0.66 -5.00
CA ARG A 162 -22.81 0.73 -6.32
C ARG A 162 -21.43 1.37 -6.20
N MET A 163 -20.43 0.73 -6.75
CA MET A 163 -19.06 1.23 -6.78
C MET A 163 -18.38 0.92 -8.11
N THR A 164 -17.48 1.79 -8.52
CA THR A 164 -16.58 1.55 -9.66
C THR A 164 -15.18 1.34 -9.11
N LEU A 165 -14.58 0.19 -9.40
CA LEU A 165 -13.19 -0.12 -9.17
C LEU A 165 -12.44 0.26 -10.42
N LEU A 166 -11.61 1.30 -10.35
CA LEU A 166 -10.92 1.87 -11.50
C LEU A 166 -9.48 1.39 -11.51
N HIS A 167 -9.11 0.67 -12.56
CA HIS A 167 -7.72 0.44 -12.95
C HIS A 167 -7.51 0.98 -14.37
N VAL A 168 -6.52 1.84 -14.56
CA VAL A 168 -6.24 2.50 -15.85
C VAL A 168 -4.90 2.06 -16.40
N ALA A 169 -3.89 2.10 -15.55
CA ALA A 169 -2.52 1.72 -15.87
C ALA A 169 -1.74 1.48 -14.59
N SER A 170 -0.60 0.80 -14.68
CA SER A 170 0.36 0.73 -13.59
C SER A 170 0.80 2.13 -13.19
N ALA A 171 0.52 2.53 -11.95
CA ALA A 171 0.67 3.90 -11.48
C ALA A 171 1.59 4.01 -10.25
N HIS A 172 1.08 3.86 -9.03
CA HIS A 172 1.89 3.70 -7.83
C HIS A 172 2.58 2.32 -7.83
N THR A 173 1.79 1.28 -8.08
CA THR A 173 2.25 -0.10 -8.31
C THR A 173 1.76 -0.61 -9.67
N GLY A 174 1.99 -1.90 -9.94
CA GLY A 174 1.39 -2.58 -11.09
C GLY A 174 -0.07 -2.97 -10.91
N GLY A 175 -0.63 -2.85 -9.71
CA GLY A 175 -1.94 -3.41 -9.35
C GLY A 175 -2.87 -2.47 -8.59
N ASP A 176 -2.83 -1.18 -8.90
CA ASP A 176 -3.63 -0.19 -8.16
C ASP A 176 -5.10 -0.23 -8.54
N LEU A 177 -5.98 -0.22 -7.55
CA LEU A 177 -7.43 -0.03 -7.66
C LEU A 177 -7.86 1.26 -6.95
N VAL A 178 -8.49 2.16 -7.69
CA VAL A 178 -9.19 3.32 -7.12
C VAL A 178 -10.66 2.96 -6.95
N VAL A 179 -11.24 3.20 -5.78
CA VAL A 179 -12.64 2.90 -5.50
C VAL A 179 -13.47 4.18 -5.56
N PHE A 180 -14.41 4.25 -6.50
CA PHE A 180 -15.34 5.35 -6.62
C PHE A 180 -16.74 4.94 -6.17
N LEU A 181 -17.31 5.72 -5.26
CA LEU A 181 -18.68 5.61 -4.78
C LEU A 181 -19.53 6.73 -5.40
N PRO A 182 -20.29 6.46 -6.48
CA PRO A 182 -21.04 7.50 -7.21
C PRO A 182 -22.08 8.22 -6.37
N ALA A 183 -22.83 7.50 -5.55
CA ALA A 183 -23.86 8.07 -4.69
C ALA A 183 -23.27 9.00 -3.62
N GLN A 184 -22.09 8.67 -3.12
CA GLN A 184 -21.34 9.45 -2.14
C GLN A 184 -20.45 10.53 -2.77
N LYS A 185 -20.29 10.52 -4.10
CA LYS A 185 -19.35 11.37 -4.85
C LYS A 185 -17.94 11.35 -4.25
N THR A 186 -17.50 10.18 -3.79
CA THR A 186 -16.27 9.97 -3.05
C THR A 186 -15.37 8.98 -3.76
N VAL A 187 -14.09 9.30 -3.83
CA VAL A 187 -13.03 8.43 -4.31
C VAL A 187 -12.15 8.04 -3.13
N TYR A 188 -11.86 6.74 -3.00
CA TYR A 188 -10.76 6.22 -2.21
C TYR A 188 -9.65 5.86 -3.17
N ALA A 189 -8.55 6.59 -3.09
CA ALA A 189 -7.54 6.60 -4.13
C ALA A 189 -6.39 5.62 -3.87
N GLY A 190 -6.30 5.01 -2.67
CA GLY A 190 -5.07 4.34 -2.26
C GLY A 190 -3.88 5.28 -2.43
N ASP A 191 -2.73 4.75 -2.77
CA ASP A 191 -1.49 5.52 -2.90
C ASP A 191 -1.30 6.22 -4.26
N ILE A 192 -2.35 6.18 -5.11
CA ILE A 192 -2.44 7.14 -6.22
C ILE A 192 -2.49 8.58 -5.70
N LEU A 193 -3.05 8.79 -4.50
CA LEU A 193 -3.07 10.09 -3.85
C LEU A 193 -2.40 10.01 -2.47
N LEU A 194 -1.29 10.75 -2.32
CA LEU A 194 -0.61 10.99 -1.06
C LEU A 194 -0.67 12.49 -0.76
N THR A 195 -1.19 12.87 0.42
CA THR A 195 -1.29 14.29 0.80
C THR A 195 -0.28 14.68 1.87
N THR A 196 0.55 13.73 2.31
CA THR A 196 1.65 13.93 3.26
C THR A 196 2.90 14.52 2.63
N GLN A 197 3.00 14.49 1.29
CA GLN A 197 4.17 14.92 0.53
C GLN A 197 3.78 15.56 -0.80
N ARG A 198 4.75 16.22 -1.44
CA ARG A 198 4.53 16.92 -2.72
C ARG A 198 4.35 15.95 -3.87
N PHE A 199 5.27 15.00 -4.02
CA PHE A 199 5.32 14.10 -5.16
C PHE A 199 4.76 12.71 -4.81
N PRO A 200 4.21 11.97 -5.79
CA PRO A 200 3.80 10.59 -5.57
C PRO A 200 4.98 9.68 -5.28
N VAL A 201 4.72 8.58 -4.62
CA VAL A 201 5.62 7.43 -4.58
C VAL A 201 5.25 6.52 -5.75
N ILE A 202 6.26 6.08 -6.50
CA ILE A 202 6.07 5.17 -7.62
C ILE A 202 7.09 4.04 -7.48
N HIS A 203 6.59 2.84 -7.32
CA HIS A 203 7.44 1.65 -7.22
C HIS A 203 6.67 0.38 -7.68
N PHE A 204 7.31 -0.76 -7.59
CA PHE A 204 6.68 -2.07 -7.78
C PHE A 204 5.92 -2.24 -9.10
N GLY A 205 6.52 -1.80 -10.19
CA GLY A 205 5.90 -1.89 -11.51
C GLY A 205 5.03 -0.70 -11.88
N GLY A 206 4.93 0.31 -11.02
CA GLY A 206 4.28 1.58 -11.33
C GLY A 206 5.05 2.45 -12.34
N SER A 207 4.46 3.55 -12.77
CA SER A 207 5.10 4.52 -13.67
C SER A 207 4.54 5.93 -13.51
N SER A 208 5.37 6.93 -13.77
CA SER A 208 4.93 8.34 -13.71
C SER A 208 3.86 8.67 -14.75
N LEU A 209 3.92 8.05 -15.94
CA LEU A 209 2.90 8.20 -16.97
C LEU A 209 1.60 7.48 -16.61
N GLY A 210 1.67 6.28 -16.04
CA GLY A 210 0.52 5.55 -15.56
C GLY A 210 -0.16 6.28 -14.40
N TRP A 211 0.62 6.88 -13.50
CA TRP A 211 0.10 7.72 -12.42
C TRP A 211 -0.68 8.92 -12.97
N ILE A 212 -0.11 9.67 -13.94
CA ILE A 212 -0.77 10.80 -14.60
C ILE A 212 -2.07 10.35 -15.28
N ALA A 213 -2.04 9.22 -16.00
CA ALA A 213 -3.23 8.68 -16.67
C ALA A 213 -4.33 8.30 -15.67
N THR A 214 -3.97 7.63 -14.58
CA THR A 214 -4.90 7.24 -13.51
C THR A 214 -5.49 8.47 -12.80
N MET A 215 -4.67 9.46 -12.47
CA MET A 215 -5.13 10.73 -11.89
C MET A 215 -6.12 11.47 -12.80
N LYS A 216 -5.85 11.55 -14.10
CA LYS A 216 -6.78 12.15 -15.07
C LYS A 216 -8.12 11.41 -15.10
N ALA A 217 -8.09 10.08 -15.15
CA ALA A 217 -9.29 9.27 -15.17
C ALA A 217 -10.09 9.40 -13.85
N MET A 218 -9.40 9.40 -12.71
CA MET A 218 -10.00 9.62 -11.39
C MET A 218 -10.67 10.99 -11.30
N LEU A 219 -10.02 12.06 -11.80
CA LEU A 219 -10.55 13.42 -11.82
C LEU A 219 -11.71 13.61 -12.82
N ALA A 220 -11.84 12.74 -13.83
CA ALA A 220 -12.98 12.74 -14.75
C ALA A 220 -14.26 12.17 -14.10
N LEU A 221 -14.14 11.45 -12.97
CA LEU A 221 -15.29 10.98 -12.20
C LEU A 221 -16.06 12.18 -11.60
N ASN A 222 -17.38 11.98 -11.42
CA ASN A 222 -18.24 12.96 -10.75
C ASN A 222 -18.06 12.86 -9.22
N ALA A 223 -16.85 13.16 -8.74
CA ALA A 223 -16.47 13.12 -7.34
C ALA A 223 -16.12 14.51 -6.82
N ASP A 224 -16.45 14.76 -5.55
CA ASP A 224 -16.16 16.01 -4.84
C ASP A 224 -15.06 15.79 -3.78
N THR A 225 -14.94 14.57 -3.25
CA THR A 225 -14.09 14.20 -2.11
C THR A 225 -13.15 13.07 -2.49
N TYR A 226 -11.89 13.22 -2.13
CA TYR A 226 -10.83 12.26 -2.42
C TYR A 226 -10.13 11.85 -1.12
N VAL A 227 -10.27 10.59 -0.76
CA VAL A 227 -9.61 9.97 0.39
C VAL A 227 -8.28 9.40 -0.10
N PRO A 228 -7.14 9.93 0.38
CA PRO A 228 -5.82 9.44 -0.02
C PRO A 228 -5.45 8.17 0.75
N GLY A 229 -4.44 7.43 0.28
CA GLY A 229 -3.82 6.36 1.05
C GLY A 229 -3.11 6.89 2.29
N HIS A 230 -2.50 8.08 2.20
CA HIS A 230 -1.84 8.73 3.34
C HIS A 230 -2.17 10.22 3.41
N GLY A 231 -2.47 10.68 4.63
CA GLY A 231 -2.69 12.08 4.94
C GLY A 231 -4.15 12.50 4.95
N ALA A 232 -4.40 13.78 4.73
CA ALA A 232 -5.73 14.38 4.86
C ALA A 232 -6.56 14.23 3.58
N VAL A 233 -7.86 14.08 3.73
CA VAL A 233 -8.85 14.09 2.64
C VAL A 233 -8.82 15.44 1.92
N GLU A 234 -8.83 15.42 0.60
CA GLU A 234 -8.77 16.62 -0.24
C GLU A 234 -10.01 16.78 -1.13
N PRO A 235 -10.43 18.03 -1.37
CA PRO A 235 -11.41 18.35 -2.40
C PRO A 235 -10.78 18.29 -3.80
N LYS A 236 -11.61 18.12 -4.83
CA LYS A 236 -11.18 18.00 -6.24
C LYS A 236 -10.17 19.06 -6.68
N ALA A 237 -10.34 20.31 -6.25
CA ALA A 237 -9.46 21.41 -6.68
C ALA A 237 -8.00 21.22 -6.24
N GLN A 238 -7.77 20.66 -5.03
CA GLN A 238 -6.41 20.36 -4.55
C GLN A 238 -5.80 19.20 -5.32
N VAL A 239 -6.58 18.15 -5.60
CA VAL A 239 -6.12 17.00 -6.40
C VAL A 239 -5.77 17.42 -7.84
N VAL A 240 -6.53 18.33 -8.44
CA VAL A 240 -6.19 18.95 -9.75
C VAL A 240 -4.85 19.70 -9.68
N ALA A 241 -4.62 20.47 -8.62
CA ALA A 241 -3.36 21.20 -8.46
C ALA A 241 -2.15 20.24 -8.33
N ARG A 242 -2.32 19.11 -7.62
CA ARG A 242 -1.28 18.07 -7.52
C ARG A 242 -0.95 17.45 -8.87
N LEU A 243 -1.96 17.09 -9.66
CA LEU A 243 -1.75 16.56 -11.00
C LEU A 243 -0.95 17.56 -11.86
N HIS A 244 -1.34 18.83 -11.84
CA HIS A 244 -0.67 19.87 -12.60
C HIS A 244 0.80 20.06 -12.18
N ASP A 245 1.10 20.06 -10.87
CA ASP A 245 2.47 20.15 -10.36
C ASP A 245 3.33 18.97 -10.82
N VAL A 246 2.77 17.75 -10.81
CA VAL A 246 3.45 16.53 -11.28
C VAL A 246 3.71 16.60 -12.79
N GLU A 247 2.74 17.02 -13.60
CA GLU A 247 2.91 17.16 -15.05
C GLU A 247 3.99 18.19 -15.38
N GLN A 248 3.98 19.35 -14.76
CA GLN A 248 5.00 20.39 -14.96
C GLN A 248 6.39 19.89 -14.53
N THR A 249 6.48 19.23 -13.39
CA THR A 249 7.76 18.70 -12.91
C THR A 249 8.30 17.65 -13.88
N ARG A 250 7.47 16.73 -14.36
CA ARG A 250 7.88 15.71 -15.32
C ARG A 250 8.36 16.32 -16.64
N ASP A 251 7.69 17.32 -17.15
CA ASP A 251 8.08 18.02 -18.38
C ASP A 251 9.41 18.80 -18.21
N ALA A 252 9.63 19.41 -17.05
CA ALA A 252 10.89 20.05 -16.73
C ALA A 252 12.05 19.05 -16.63
N ILE A 253 11.85 17.91 -15.95
CA ILE A 253 12.84 16.82 -15.87
C ILE A 253 13.15 16.28 -17.28
N LYS A 254 12.12 16.08 -18.12
CA LYS A 254 12.31 15.66 -19.52
C LYS A 254 13.18 16.64 -20.31
N THR A 255 13.00 17.92 -20.08
CA THR A 255 13.84 18.94 -20.70
C THR A 255 15.30 18.85 -20.22
N MET A 256 15.51 18.72 -18.91
CA MET A 256 16.85 18.57 -18.34
C MET A 256 17.57 17.32 -18.85
N VAL A 257 16.88 16.19 -18.92
CA VAL A 257 17.44 14.93 -19.47
C VAL A 257 17.81 15.08 -20.93
N ARG A 258 16.93 15.69 -21.74
CA ARG A 258 17.25 16.00 -23.17
C ARG A 258 18.47 16.88 -23.32
N ASP A 259 18.67 17.83 -22.39
CA ASP A 259 19.80 18.74 -22.36
C ASP A 259 21.07 18.11 -21.73
N GLY A 260 21.06 16.81 -21.47
CA GLY A 260 22.20 16.02 -20.97
C GLY A 260 22.52 16.22 -19.49
N LYS A 261 21.60 16.76 -18.69
CA LYS A 261 21.83 16.97 -17.26
C LYS A 261 21.89 15.63 -16.52
N PRO A 262 22.90 15.43 -15.66
CA PRO A 262 22.99 14.24 -14.82
C PRO A 262 21.91 14.24 -13.73
N LEU A 263 21.60 13.04 -13.18
CA LEU A 263 20.59 12.87 -12.13
C LEU A 263 20.79 13.83 -10.93
N ALA A 264 22.05 14.05 -10.52
CA ALA A 264 22.35 14.94 -9.38
C ALA A 264 21.86 16.39 -9.61
N ASP A 265 21.98 16.92 -10.84
CA ASP A 265 21.49 18.24 -11.18
C ASP A 265 19.95 18.29 -11.15
N VAL A 266 19.30 17.20 -11.60
CA VAL A 266 17.84 17.09 -11.59
C VAL A 266 17.31 16.98 -10.16
N GLN A 267 17.93 16.19 -9.31
CA GLN A 267 17.59 16.08 -7.88
C GLN A 267 17.79 17.42 -7.14
N ALA A 268 18.83 18.17 -7.47
CA ALA A 268 19.05 19.48 -6.89
C ALA A 268 17.97 20.51 -7.31
N ALA A 269 17.43 20.38 -8.52
CA ALA A 269 16.34 21.25 -9.01
C ALA A 269 14.97 20.87 -8.40
N PHE A 270 14.75 19.61 -8.07
CA PHE A 270 13.52 19.07 -7.49
C PHE A 270 13.83 18.24 -6.24
N PRO A 271 14.17 18.90 -5.11
CA PRO A 271 14.56 18.19 -3.90
C PRO A 271 13.38 17.40 -3.29
N GLU A 272 13.68 16.17 -2.89
CA GLU A 272 12.76 15.28 -2.18
C GLU A 272 13.39 14.83 -0.86
N GLN A 273 12.55 14.34 0.06
CA GLN A 273 13.04 13.74 1.28
C GLN A 273 13.74 12.42 0.99
N PRO A 274 14.79 12.06 1.74
CA PRO A 274 15.41 10.76 1.61
C PRO A 274 14.38 9.64 1.79
N SER A 275 14.40 8.66 0.89
CA SER A 275 13.46 7.55 0.86
C SER A 275 14.21 6.23 0.73
N PRO A 276 13.76 5.13 1.38
CA PRO A 276 14.28 3.79 1.12
C PRO A 276 13.95 3.28 -0.29
N PHE A 277 12.99 3.92 -0.96
CA PHE A 277 12.58 3.63 -2.34
C PHE A 277 13.14 4.70 -3.29
N PRO A 278 13.20 4.44 -4.60
CA PRO A 278 13.48 5.47 -5.58
C PRO A 278 12.53 6.66 -5.40
N THR A 279 13.08 7.87 -5.45
CA THR A 279 12.25 9.07 -5.40
C THR A 279 11.49 9.27 -6.72
N PHE A 280 10.49 10.13 -6.73
CA PHE A 280 9.74 10.45 -7.94
C PHE A 280 10.66 11.01 -9.05
N VAL A 281 11.59 11.86 -8.69
CA VAL A 281 12.59 12.42 -9.60
C VAL A 281 13.49 11.35 -10.18
N GLU A 282 13.98 10.42 -9.35
CA GLU A 282 14.80 9.28 -9.79
C GLU A 282 14.01 8.38 -10.74
N THR A 283 12.75 8.11 -10.43
CA THR A 283 11.86 7.29 -11.28
C THR A 283 11.70 7.92 -12.66
N ILE A 284 11.37 9.21 -12.74
CA ILE A 284 11.23 9.90 -14.03
C ILE A 284 12.54 9.91 -14.81
N TYR A 285 13.65 10.22 -14.14
CA TYR A 285 14.96 10.24 -14.78
C TYR A 285 15.30 8.87 -15.38
N GLN A 286 15.05 7.80 -14.64
CA GLN A 286 15.27 6.43 -15.10
C GLN A 286 14.33 6.07 -16.27
N GLU A 287 13.06 6.39 -16.20
CA GLU A 287 12.10 6.19 -17.31
C GLU A 287 12.57 6.86 -18.60
N LEU A 288 13.17 8.05 -18.50
CA LEU A 288 13.58 8.85 -19.66
C LEU A 288 14.92 8.44 -20.23
N THR A 289 15.82 7.84 -19.43
CA THR A 289 17.20 7.52 -19.86
C THR A 289 17.39 6.06 -20.21
N THR A 290 16.70 5.13 -19.53
CA THR A 290 16.90 3.69 -19.71
C THR A 290 15.68 2.98 -20.27
N GLY A 291 14.57 3.71 -20.45
CA GLY A 291 13.27 3.12 -20.65
C GLY A 291 12.70 2.58 -19.33
N TYR A 292 11.43 2.24 -19.33
CA TYR A 292 10.75 1.74 -18.14
C TYR A 292 11.44 0.45 -17.66
N PRO A 293 11.75 0.33 -16.37
CA PRO A 293 12.29 -0.91 -15.83
C PRO A 293 11.21 -1.98 -15.84
N ALA A 294 10.95 -2.56 -17.02
CA ALA A 294 10.07 -3.69 -17.14
C ALA A 294 10.62 -4.82 -16.28
N ALA A 295 9.82 -5.32 -15.36
CA ALA A 295 9.91 -6.66 -14.80
C ALA A 295 11.11 -7.02 -13.90
N THR A 296 11.85 -6.10 -13.33
CA THR A 296 12.72 -6.48 -12.20
C THR A 296 11.85 -6.54 -10.95
N PRO A 297 11.88 -7.64 -10.16
CA PRO A 297 11.23 -7.64 -8.86
C PRO A 297 11.83 -6.49 -8.06
N PRO A 298 11.00 -5.58 -7.61
CA PRO A 298 11.45 -4.23 -7.20
C PRO A 298 12.27 -4.22 -5.93
N TRP A 299 12.16 -5.23 -5.11
CA TRP A 299 12.82 -5.29 -3.81
C TRP A 299 14.32 -5.51 -3.87
N ALA A 300 14.81 -6.30 -4.84
CA ALA A 300 16.19 -6.75 -4.84
C ALA A 300 17.19 -5.61 -5.05
N ASN A 301 16.78 -4.50 -5.70
CA ASN A 301 17.72 -3.45 -6.12
C ASN A 301 17.28 -2.01 -5.76
N THR A 302 16.14 -1.81 -5.13
CA THR A 302 15.58 -0.47 -4.94
C THR A 302 15.45 -0.01 -3.48
N VAL A 303 15.44 -0.93 -2.53
CA VAL A 303 15.38 -0.58 -1.11
C VAL A 303 16.76 -0.15 -0.62
N ARG A 304 16.83 1.00 0.05
CA ARG A 304 18.02 1.53 0.71
C ARG A 304 18.01 1.13 2.19
N PRO A 305 18.66 0.03 2.58
CA PRO A 305 18.56 -0.53 3.94
C PRO A 305 18.98 0.45 5.03
N GLU A 306 19.88 1.37 4.71
CA GLU A 306 20.37 2.39 5.64
C GLU A 306 19.31 3.41 6.05
N LEU A 307 18.30 3.64 5.23
CA LEU A 307 17.20 4.58 5.51
C LEU A 307 16.03 3.93 6.23
N MET A 308 15.97 2.60 6.30
CA MET A 308 14.92 1.86 7.02
C MET A 308 15.19 1.71 8.52
N ARG A 309 16.35 2.13 9.03
CA ARG A 309 16.75 1.99 10.43
C ARG A 309 16.55 3.24 11.29
N ARG A 310 15.79 4.23 10.80
CA ARG A 310 15.53 5.49 11.53
C ARG A 310 14.14 5.54 12.11
#